data_9e562d2988014416b6a36f4df463cdaa
#
_entry.id   9e562d2988014416b6a36f4df463cdaa
#
_cell.length_a   1.000
_cell.length_b   1.000
_cell.length_c   1.000
_cell.angle_alpha   90.00
_cell.angle_beta   90.00
_cell.angle_gamma   90.00
#
_symmetry.space_group_name_H-M   'P 1'
#
loop_
_entity.id
_entity.type
_entity.pdbx_description
1 polymer ?
#
loop_
_entity_poly.entity_id
_entity_poly.type
_entity_poly.pdbx_seq_one_letter_code
_entity_poly.pdbx_strand_id
1 'polypeptide(L)'
;MRKNKISIVVSFSLAVLALAQSHAQTWPKLDDSDSFFYESIYAPRVVAIQPNHTHKEMVVMSDGEIRYYGSDFIKGKPRRVYLSSKDRGLSWKTKLVPEGDLGAMAKCPWANYYLSVVYPKKKGGFLRCVRSEDGPVGKKGVKWTDTTSRSLNFFRPVQPLEKSKKWIIAGARTIDGVERPALSISEDDGETWREVVVTNAVSADKIVYHDKALRWNNGCCEPTIVELDNGELLMAVRASFRNHYLYRSKDGGYTWTGPEAAPMFYASNTMPTFLKLKDGRILFFWNNTEPLPKRDSSEYPELIEKEKQGRCETVFTNRDALHAAISEDGGETWIGFREVALNEIRNREDFREYRNVPTREYDKSVHQTQPIEMPGGKILLPYGQGAAARICIFDLKWLYETDRFDDFRNGLEGISNHLYVKSLNGNIRGWNGHCAFNRIPGAVLKREPDTGPSTAREALHLCRIRDERLHSDKQGIVWNFPAGLTGRVEIECRIDGEGFQLALCDHWFNPCDDFVGEDSAYALDVTAQLLGGANKWVKLSLTWDWKSGEVYFKCGDIVRKGSLRTDGKSPFGPSYIHLQTLAKEHDSKGVYFRSFRKTAIKAPVSP
;
A
#
# COMPACT_ATOMS: atom_id res chain seq x y z
N MET A 1 -7.75 27.10 61.81
CA MET A 1 -7.76 25.74 61.16
C MET A 1 -8.25 25.80 59.70
N ARG A 2 -7.62 26.54 58.79
CA ARG A 2 -8.03 26.65 57.36
C ARG A 2 -6.87 26.86 56.36
N LYS A 3 -5.65 26.44 56.70
CA LYS A 3 -4.47 26.59 55.81
C LYS A 3 -3.88 25.28 55.29
N ASN A 4 -4.31 24.11 55.78
CA ASN A 4 -3.67 22.81 55.38
C ASN A 4 -4.38 22.01 54.30
N LYS A 5 -5.56 22.46 53.79
CA LYS A 5 -6.26 21.72 52.73
C LYS A 5 -5.86 22.10 51.28
N ILE A 6 -5.24 23.26 51.09
CA ILE A 6 -4.88 23.72 49.73
C ILE A 6 -3.54 23.11 49.28
N SER A 7 -2.60 22.88 50.19
CA SER A 7 -1.28 22.28 49.82
C SER A 7 -1.35 20.84 49.35
N ILE A 8 -2.31 20.03 49.83
CA ILE A 8 -2.41 18.63 49.46
C ILE A 8 -3.01 18.46 48.05
N VAL A 9 -3.96 19.31 47.66
CA VAL A 9 -4.57 19.27 46.32
C VAL A 9 -3.59 19.71 45.24
N VAL A 10 -2.76 20.72 45.49
CA VAL A 10 -1.74 21.20 44.54
C VAL A 10 -0.62 20.18 44.36
N SER A 11 -0.21 19.47 45.44
CA SER A 11 0.82 18.43 45.36
C SER A 11 0.32 17.18 44.62
N PHE A 12 -0.97 16.84 44.74
CA PHE A 12 -1.54 15.70 44.01
C PHE A 12 -1.72 16.02 42.51
N SER A 13 -2.13 17.22 42.16
CA SER A 13 -2.24 17.66 40.75
C SER A 13 -0.88 17.76 40.06
N LEU A 14 0.16 18.24 40.76
CA LEU A 14 1.52 18.27 40.23
C LEU A 14 2.15 16.86 40.08
N ALA A 15 1.86 15.94 40.99
CA ALA A 15 2.33 14.55 40.88
C ALA A 15 1.63 13.79 39.74
N VAL A 16 0.34 14.04 39.51
CA VAL A 16 -0.41 13.44 38.37
C VAL A 16 0.07 14.04 37.03
N LEU A 17 0.35 15.33 36.97
CA LEU A 17 0.93 15.97 35.77
C LEU A 17 2.37 15.49 35.51
N ALA A 18 3.18 15.29 36.53
CA ALA A 18 4.53 14.78 36.39
C ALA A 18 4.55 13.30 35.95
N LEU A 19 3.59 12.48 36.40
CA LEU A 19 3.43 11.10 35.96
C LEU A 19 2.92 11.01 34.51
N ALA A 20 2.04 11.91 34.08
CA ALA A 20 1.58 11.96 32.69
C ALA A 20 2.67 12.42 31.71
N GLN A 21 3.59 13.28 32.14
CA GLN A 21 4.73 13.72 31.33
C GLN A 21 5.83 12.66 31.17
N SER A 22 5.92 11.67 32.07
CA SER A 22 6.98 10.64 32.04
C SER A 22 6.85 9.61 30.92
N HIS A 23 5.72 9.56 30.24
CA HIS A 23 5.45 8.55 29.19
C HIS A 23 5.43 9.13 27.78
N ALA A 24 5.52 10.46 27.65
CA ALA A 24 5.56 11.12 26.34
C ALA A 24 6.82 10.71 25.58
N GLN A 25 6.65 10.34 24.31
CA GLN A 25 7.78 10.04 23.42
C GLN A 25 8.65 11.29 23.25
N THR A 26 9.93 11.21 23.59
CA THR A 26 10.89 12.26 23.26
C THR A 26 11.44 12.06 21.85
N TRP A 27 11.65 13.17 21.15
CA TRP A 27 12.23 13.15 19.82
C TRP A 27 13.56 13.94 19.83
N PRO A 28 14.58 13.49 19.06
CA PRO A 28 15.82 14.22 18.98
C PRO A 28 15.61 15.62 18.41
N LYS A 29 16.33 16.60 18.96
CA LYS A 29 16.41 17.92 18.38
C LYS A 29 17.23 17.85 17.10
N LEU A 30 16.70 18.34 16.00
CA LEU A 30 17.42 18.48 14.74
C LEU A 30 18.28 19.75 14.78
N ASP A 31 19.40 19.75 14.07
CA ASP A 31 20.07 21.00 13.74
C ASP A 31 19.27 21.82 12.72
N ASP A 32 19.72 23.02 12.40
CA ASP A 32 18.94 23.93 11.55
C ASP A 32 18.81 23.38 10.11
N SER A 33 19.83 22.72 9.59
CA SER A 33 19.83 22.13 8.25
C SER A 33 18.87 20.95 8.17
N ASP A 34 18.98 20.00 9.10
CA ASP A 34 18.13 18.83 9.18
C ASP A 34 16.67 19.23 9.48
N SER A 35 16.45 20.27 10.29
CA SER A 35 15.13 20.80 10.57
C SER A 35 14.49 21.37 9.30
N PHE A 36 15.22 22.20 8.54
CA PHE A 36 14.75 22.74 7.27
C PHE A 36 14.41 21.63 6.29
N PHE A 37 15.31 20.63 6.16
CA PHE A 37 15.09 19.50 5.27
C PHE A 37 13.87 18.67 5.68
N TYR A 38 13.72 18.37 6.98
CA TYR A 38 12.60 17.61 7.52
C TYR A 38 11.26 18.31 7.25
N GLU A 39 11.18 19.63 7.49
CA GLU A 39 9.98 20.41 7.24
C GLU A 39 9.64 20.51 5.74
N SER A 40 10.64 20.48 4.86
CA SER A 40 10.45 20.52 3.40
C SER A 40 9.86 19.23 2.82
N ILE A 41 9.87 18.11 3.56
CA ILE A 41 9.29 16.85 3.10
C ILE A 41 7.78 17.01 2.99
N TYR A 42 7.25 16.75 1.79
CA TYR A 42 5.83 16.85 1.48
C TYR A 42 5.30 15.56 0.87
N ALA A 43 5.57 15.29 -0.40
CA ALA A 43 5.24 14.02 -1.07
C ALA A 43 6.16 12.88 -0.59
N PRO A 44 5.79 11.62 -0.81
CA PRO A 44 6.59 10.47 -0.42
C PRO A 44 8.02 10.54 -0.95
N ARG A 45 8.99 10.44 -0.05
CA ARG A 45 10.42 10.47 -0.36
C ARG A 45 11.12 9.30 0.28
N VAL A 46 11.87 8.53 -0.51
CA VAL A 46 12.69 7.43 -0.02
C VAL A 46 13.88 7.98 0.76
N VAL A 47 14.06 7.49 1.98
CA VAL A 47 15.14 7.90 2.91
C VAL A 47 16.08 6.76 3.26
N ALA A 48 15.69 5.50 3.00
CA ALA A 48 16.57 4.34 3.20
C ALA A 48 16.16 3.12 2.37
N ILE A 49 17.14 2.26 2.13
CA ILE A 49 16.96 0.88 1.66
C ILE A 49 16.93 -0.02 2.90
N GLN A 50 15.98 -0.95 2.96
CA GLN A 50 15.88 -1.91 4.07
C GLN A 50 16.97 -2.99 3.97
N PRO A 51 17.34 -3.64 5.09
CA PRO A 51 18.15 -4.85 5.07
C PRO A 51 17.48 -5.97 4.24
N ASN A 52 18.29 -6.91 3.74
CA ASN A 52 17.82 -7.97 2.83
C ASN A 52 16.65 -8.81 3.39
N HIS A 53 16.64 -9.06 4.69
CA HIS A 53 15.57 -9.80 5.36
C HIS A 53 15.12 -9.02 6.58
N THR A 54 13.96 -8.39 6.47
CA THR A 54 13.38 -7.63 7.57
C THR A 54 12.23 -8.39 8.21
N HIS A 55 12.12 -8.29 9.52
CA HIS A 55 10.93 -8.72 10.26
C HIS A 55 9.84 -7.64 10.25
N LYS A 56 10.13 -6.50 9.61
CA LYS A 56 9.21 -5.37 9.42
C LYS A 56 8.72 -4.76 10.72
N GLU A 57 9.57 -4.72 11.71
CA GLU A 57 9.26 -4.18 13.00
C GLU A 57 10.15 -2.97 13.29
N MET A 58 9.50 -1.82 13.40
CA MET A 58 10.10 -0.55 13.74
C MET A 58 9.86 -0.26 15.21
N VAL A 59 10.91 0.19 15.92
CA VAL A 59 10.83 0.55 17.32
C VAL A 59 11.32 1.97 17.50
N VAL A 60 10.55 2.78 18.19
CA VAL A 60 10.99 4.10 18.65
C VAL A 60 11.44 3.97 20.10
N MET A 61 12.73 4.21 20.32
CA MET A 61 13.35 4.18 21.65
C MET A 61 12.93 5.40 22.47
N SER A 62 13.10 5.34 23.79
CA SER A 62 12.75 6.44 24.69
C SER A 62 13.52 7.74 24.41
N ASP A 63 14.74 7.65 23.88
CA ASP A 63 15.55 8.78 23.43
C ASP A 63 15.22 9.27 22.01
N GLY A 64 14.22 8.64 21.36
CA GLY A 64 13.81 8.95 20.00
C GLY A 64 14.66 8.31 18.90
N GLU A 65 15.67 7.46 19.23
CA GLU A 65 16.31 6.62 18.21
C GLU A 65 15.25 5.70 17.58
N ILE A 66 15.21 5.66 16.26
CA ILE A 66 14.36 4.74 15.51
C ILE A 66 15.23 3.55 15.12
N ARG A 67 14.77 2.34 15.42
CA ARG A 67 15.41 1.10 15.02
C ARG A 67 14.50 0.27 14.14
N TYR A 68 15.03 -0.22 13.03
CA TYR A 68 14.34 -1.14 12.14
C TYR A 68 15.13 -2.44 12.00
N TYR A 69 14.59 -3.51 12.58
CA TYR A 69 15.29 -4.78 12.71
C TYR A 69 15.18 -5.64 11.46
N GLY A 70 16.26 -6.37 11.17
CA GLY A 70 16.34 -7.30 10.05
C GLY A 70 17.58 -8.18 10.10
N SER A 71 17.92 -8.77 8.97
CA SER A 71 19.17 -9.49 8.77
C SER A 71 19.78 -9.11 7.43
N ASP A 72 21.10 -9.15 7.37
CA ASP A 72 21.87 -8.85 6.16
C ASP A 72 23.06 -9.78 6.03
N PHE A 73 23.64 -9.85 4.85
CA PHE A 73 24.87 -10.59 4.60
C PHE A 73 26.08 -9.70 4.87
N ILE A 74 26.81 -9.97 5.94
CA ILE A 74 28.05 -9.27 6.27
C ILE A 74 29.20 -10.24 6.08
N LYS A 75 30.13 -9.91 5.19
CA LYS A 75 31.24 -10.79 4.79
C LYS A 75 30.77 -12.19 4.39
N GLY A 76 29.69 -12.28 3.60
CA GLY A 76 29.14 -13.53 3.09
C GLY A 76 28.39 -14.39 4.12
N LYS A 77 28.16 -13.89 5.33
CA LYS A 77 27.43 -14.63 6.39
C LYS A 77 26.17 -13.85 6.81
N PRO A 78 25.02 -14.52 7.00
CA PRO A 78 23.82 -13.86 7.51
C PRO A 78 24.06 -13.39 8.94
N ARG A 79 23.73 -12.13 9.21
CA ARG A 79 23.85 -11.48 10.53
C ARG A 79 22.56 -10.74 10.85
N ARG A 80 22.15 -10.75 12.10
CA ARG A 80 21.10 -9.86 12.60
C ARG A 80 21.62 -8.43 12.62
N VAL A 81 20.89 -7.52 12.00
CA VAL A 81 21.21 -6.10 11.92
C VAL A 81 19.98 -5.26 12.28
N TYR A 82 20.21 -4.00 12.57
CA TYR A 82 19.15 -3.00 12.56
C TYR A 82 19.65 -1.72 11.87
N LEU A 83 18.74 -1.06 11.20
CA LEU A 83 18.93 0.32 10.79
C LEU A 83 18.63 1.22 11.98
N SER A 84 19.49 2.20 12.22
CA SER A 84 19.39 3.18 13.31
C SER A 84 19.31 4.58 12.72
N SER A 85 18.26 5.33 13.07
CA SER A 85 18.15 6.75 12.80
C SER A 85 18.07 7.53 14.12
N LYS A 86 18.82 8.64 14.21
CA LYS A 86 18.81 9.58 15.35
C LYS A 86 18.36 10.99 14.96
N ASP A 87 17.91 11.18 13.75
CA ASP A 87 17.53 12.42 13.12
C ASP A 87 16.11 12.35 12.53
N ARG A 88 15.19 11.70 13.23
CA ARG A 88 13.78 11.53 12.84
C ARG A 88 13.59 10.83 11.48
N GLY A 89 14.47 9.90 11.16
CA GLY A 89 14.36 9.10 9.92
C GLY A 89 14.99 9.70 8.69
N LEU A 90 15.70 10.82 8.80
CA LEU A 90 16.35 11.48 7.65
C LEU A 90 17.57 10.71 7.17
N SER A 91 18.37 10.17 8.10
CA SER A 91 19.50 9.32 7.76
C SER A 91 19.52 8.03 8.58
N TRP A 92 20.18 7.01 8.03
CA TRP A 92 20.17 5.67 8.60
C TRP A 92 21.56 5.04 8.58
N LYS A 93 21.89 4.33 9.65
CA LYS A 93 23.13 3.57 9.80
C LYS A 93 22.83 2.12 10.13
N THR A 94 23.37 1.20 9.34
CA THR A 94 23.30 -0.23 9.64
C THR A 94 24.22 -0.57 10.82
N LYS A 95 23.67 -1.25 11.81
CA LYS A 95 24.40 -1.73 12.99
C LYS A 95 24.15 -3.23 13.19
N LEU A 96 25.16 -3.94 13.70
CA LEU A 96 24.97 -5.31 14.17
C LEU A 96 24.08 -5.28 15.42
N VAL A 97 23.17 -6.25 15.52
CA VAL A 97 22.38 -6.45 16.74
C VAL A 97 23.31 -6.95 17.84
N PRO A 98 23.44 -6.22 18.98
CA PRO A 98 24.27 -6.63 20.10
C PRO A 98 23.78 -7.95 20.72
N GLU A 99 24.68 -8.63 21.43
CA GLU A 99 24.30 -9.76 22.26
C GLU A 99 23.39 -9.29 23.41
N GLY A 100 22.33 -10.06 23.67
CA GLY A 100 21.31 -9.70 24.67
C GLY A 100 20.25 -8.75 24.20
N ASP A 101 20.36 -8.17 22.99
CA ASP A 101 19.30 -7.36 22.39
C ASP A 101 18.06 -8.21 22.08
N LEU A 102 16.91 -7.78 22.59
CA LEU A 102 15.64 -8.51 22.53
C LEU A 102 14.93 -8.39 21.16
N GLY A 103 15.44 -7.55 20.25
CA GLY A 103 14.84 -7.29 18.96
C GLY A 103 13.67 -6.30 19.02
N ALA A 104 12.82 -6.33 18.02
CA ALA A 104 11.70 -5.40 17.94
C ALA A 104 10.68 -5.64 19.07
N MET A 105 10.21 -4.54 19.65
CA MET A 105 9.25 -4.53 20.76
C MET A 105 8.26 -3.37 20.57
N ALA A 106 7.00 -3.58 20.92
CA ALA A 106 6.01 -2.53 20.98
C ALA A 106 6.09 -1.77 22.31
N LYS A 107 6.10 -0.42 22.25
CA LYS A 107 6.07 0.41 23.45
C LYS A 107 4.66 0.40 24.06
N CYS A 108 4.57 0.25 25.38
CA CYS A 108 3.33 0.38 26.12
C CYS A 108 2.94 1.88 26.21
N PRO A 109 1.74 2.28 25.76
CA PRO A 109 1.32 3.68 25.85
C PRO A 109 0.82 4.09 27.25
N TRP A 110 0.45 3.14 28.13
CA TRP A 110 -0.07 3.41 29.46
C TRP A 110 0.92 3.10 30.60
N ALA A 111 2.12 2.57 30.30
CA ALA A 111 3.14 2.26 31.28
C ALA A 111 4.55 2.33 30.68
N ASN A 112 5.57 2.41 31.56
CA ASN A 112 6.95 2.55 31.10
C ASN A 112 7.64 1.20 30.86
N TYR A 113 7.16 0.46 29.85
CA TYR A 113 7.82 -0.75 29.37
C TYR A 113 7.53 -0.99 27.89
N TYR A 114 8.26 -1.94 27.33
CA TYR A 114 8.06 -2.47 25.98
C TYR A 114 7.71 -3.95 26.08
N LEU A 115 6.90 -4.44 25.16
CA LEU A 115 6.48 -5.83 25.10
C LEU A 115 6.73 -6.42 23.72
N SER A 116 7.22 -7.63 23.68
CA SER A 116 7.34 -8.43 22.45
C SER A 116 6.92 -9.87 22.71
N VAL A 117 6.64 -10.59 21.64
CA VAL A 117 6.28 -12.00 21.68
C VAL A 117 7.22 -12.78 20.76
N VAL A 118 7.85 -13.79 21.35
CA VAL A 118 8.72 -14.71 20.62
C VAL A 118 7.90 -15.91 20.16
N TYR A 119 7.92 -16.11 18.85
CA TYR A 119 7.21 -17.22 18.21
C TYR A 119 8.06 -18.49 18.23
N PRO A 120 7.44 -19.64 18.52
CA PRO A 120 8.16 -20.90 18.52
C PRO A 120 8.61 -21.29 17.11
N LYS A 121 9.74 -21.95 17.00
CA LYS A 121 10.24 -22.48 15.71
C LYS A 121 9.28 -23.50 15.08
N LYS A 122 8.52 -24.21 15.91
CA LYS A 122 7.54 -25.21 15.48
C LYS A 122 6.16 -24.54 15.33
N LYS A 123 5.54 -24.67 14.16
CA LYS A 123 4.18 -24.18 13.90
C LYS A 123 3.20 -24.72 14.95
N GLY A 124 2.37 -23.83 15.51
CA GLY A 124 1.40 -24.18 16.56
C GLY A 124 1.99 -24.41 17.95
N GLY A 125 3.27 -24.11 18.16
CA GLY A 125 3.90 -24.11 19.48
C GLY A 125 3.42 -22.93 20.34
N PHE A 126 3.75 -22.97 21.62
CA PHE A 126 3.38 -21.92 22.57
C PHE A 126 4.22 -20.65 22.36
N LEU A 127 3.59 -19.51 22.57
CA LEU A 127 4.24 -18.20 22.56
C LEU A 127 5.03 -17.99 23.85
N ARG A 128 6.08 -17.18 23.77
CA ARG A 128 6.81 -16.67 24.90
C ARG A 128 6.82 -15.16 24.88
N CYS A 129 6.37 -14.53 25.94
CA CYS A 129 6.30 -13.07 26.05
C CYS A 129 7.56 -12.54 26.74
N VAL A 130 8.02 -11.35 26.35
CA VAL A 130 9.10 -10.63 27.01
C VAL A 130 8.73 -9.17 27.21
N ARG A 131 8.96 -8.65 28.42
CA ARG A 131 8.86 -7.22 28.76
C ARG A 131 10.23 -6.67 29.10
N SER A 132 10.45 -5.39 28.84
CA SER A 132 11.66 -4.66 29.18
C SER A 132 11.35 -3.18 29.36
N GLU A 133 11.94 -2.53 30.36
CA GLU A 133 11.78 -1.07 30.58
C GLU A 133 12.65 -0.24 29.63
N ASP A 134 13.74 -0.78 29.14
CA ASP A 134 14.65 -0.15 28.18
C ASP A 134 14.51 -0.70 26.74
N GLY A 135 13.38 -1.36 26.50
CA GLY A 135 13.02 -1.90 25.19
C GLY A 135 14.00 -2.95 24.68
N PRO A 136 14.38 -2.88 23.41
CA PRO A 136 15.31 -3.81 22.78
C PRO A 136 16.67 -3.96 23.48
N VAL A 137 17.12 -2.95 24.20
CA VAL A 137 18.41 -3.01 24.94
C VAL A 137 18.45 -4.17 25.92
N GLY A 138 17.31 -4.48 26.57
CA GLY A 138 17.15 -5.71 27.36
C GLY A 138 17.99 -5.82 28.61
N LYS A 139 18.35 -4.69 29.22
CA LYS A 139 19.17 -4.65 30.43
C LYS A 139 18.40 -4.30 31.70
N LYS A 140 17.23 -3.71 31.56
CA LYS A 140 16.45 -3.19 32.67
C LYS A 140 15.05 -3.76 32.68
N GLY A 141 14.59 -4.26 33.83
CA GLY A 141 13.20 -4.73 34.02
C GLY A 141 12.80 -5.88 33.11
N VAL A 142 13.75 -6.71 32.69
CA VAL A 142 13.46 -7.83 31.77
C VAL A 142 12.69 -8.92 32.48
N LYS A 143 11.51 -9.23 31.97
CA LYS A 143 10.67 -10.33 32.45
C LYS A 143 10.25 -11.22 31.29
N TRP A 144 10.51 -12.51 31.43
CA TRP A 144 10.07 -13.54 30.49
C TRP A 144 8.89 -14.31 31.08
N THR A 145 7.85 -14.53 30.25
CA THR A 145 6.66 -15.29 30.60
C THR A 145 6.42 -16.36 29.55
N ASP A 146 6.39 -17.62 29.96
CA ASP A 146 5.97 -18.73 29.11
C ASP A 146 4.45 -18.79 29.12
N THR A 147 3.84 -18.65 27.96
CA THR A 147 2.39 -18.56 27.82
C THR A 147 1.77 -19.92 27.49
N THR A 148 0.49 -20.06 27.75
CA THR A 148 -0.32 -21.21 27.30
C THR A 148 -0.96 -20.96 25.92
N SER A 149 -0.79 -19.76 25.37
CA SER A 149 -1.33 -19.40 24.06
C SER A 149 -0.46 -19.95 22.94
N ARG A 150 -1.10 -20.52 21.93
CA ARG A 150 -0.42 -21.02 20.74
C ARG A 150 -0.25 -19.93 19.69
N SER A 151 0.83 -20.02 18.91
CA SER A 151 1.04 -19.11 17.78
C SER A 151 -0.08 -19.23 16.76
N LEU A 152 -0.58 -18.09 16.29
CA LEU A 152 -1.54 -18.00 15.18
C LEU A 152 -0.82 -18.22 13.84
N ASN A 153 -1.57 -18.58 12.80
CA ASN A 153 -1.08 -18.51 11.43
C ASN A 153 -1.09 -17.05 10.95
N PHE A 154 -0.18 -16.67 10.06
CA PHE A 154 -0.17 -15.33 9.43
C PHE A 154 -0.34 -14.18 10.44
N PHE A 155 0.36 -14.29 11.56
CA PHE A 155 0.26 -13.33 12.65
C PHE A 155 0.93 -11.99 12.34
N ARG A 156 0.41 -10.95 12.99
CA ARG A 156 0.97 -9.60 13.02
C ARG A 156 1.81 -9.42 14.30
N PRO A 157 2.72 -8.44 14.34
CA PRO A 157 3.38 -8.06 15.60
C PRO A 157 2.36 -7.75 16.69
N VAL A 158 2.78 -7.96 17.94
CA VAL A 158 1.97 -7.56 19.09
C VAL A 158 1.76 -6.05 19.09
N GLN A 159 0.53 -5.61 19.36
CA GLN A 159 0.19 -4.19 19.42
C GLN A 159 -0.65 -3.85 20.66
N PRO A 160 -0.47 -2.63 21.22
CA PRO A 160 -1.33 -2.15 22.31
C PRO A 160 -2.66 -1.63 21.78
N LEU A 161 -3.73 -1.85 22.54
CA LEU A 161 -4.99 -1.14 22.47
C LEU A 161 -5.03 -0.14 23.63
N GLU A 162 -4.83 1.13 23.33
CA GLU A 162 -4.50 2.15 24.34
C GLU A 162 -5.67 2.42 25.29
N LYS A 163 -6.88 2.53 24.76
CA LYS A 163 -8.08 2.85 25.55
C LYS A 163 -8.51 1.71 26.44
N SER A 164 -8.51 0.51 25.89
CA SER A 164 -8.88 -0.70 26.64
C SER A 164 -7.74 -1.25 27.50
N LYS A 165 -6.51 -0.72 27.36
CA LYS A 165 -5.28 -1.17 28.03
C LYS A 165 -5.04 -2.68 27.88
N LYS A 166 -5.19 -3.17 26.64
CA LYS A 166 -4.99 -4.57 26.27
C LYS A 166 -3.86 -4.69 25.26
N TRP A 167 -3.27 -5.89 25.24
CA TRP A 167 -2.34 -6.27 24.19
C TRP A 167 -3.01 -7.27 23.26
N ILE A 168 -2.83 -7.12 21.96
CA ILE A 168 -3.36 -8.06 21.00
C ILE A 168 -2.28 -8.54 20.02
N ILE A 169 -2.44 -9.78 19.58
CA ILE A 169 -1.77 -10.37 18.44
C ILE A 169 -2.88 -10.78 17.48
N ALA A 170 -2.86 -10.23 16.28
CA ALA A 170 -3.82 -10.59 15.25
C ALA A 170 -3.21 -11.59 14.27
N GLY A 171 -3.97 -12.56 13.82
CA GLY A 171 -3.55 -13.61 12.90
C GLY A 171 -4.73 -14.40 12.35
N ALA A 172 -4.54 -15.68 12.06
CA ALA A 172 -5.58 -16.54 11.53
C ALA A 172 -5.52 -17.95 12.11
N ARG A 173 -6.67 -18.65 12.03
CA ARG A 173 -6.82 -20.10 12.23
C ARG A 173 -7.47 -20.72 11.01
N THR A 174 -6.92 -21.84 10.58
CA THR A 174 -7.57 -22.66 9.56
C THR A 174 -8.56 -23.61 10.24
N ILE A 175 -9.84 -23.49 9.92
CA ILE A 175 -10.91 -24.36 10.40
C ILE A 175 -11.69 -24.85 9.19
N ASP A 176 -11.80 -26.15 9.02
CA ASP A 176 -12.47 -26.80 7.87
C ASP A 176 -12.01 -26.27 6.50
N GLY A 177 -10.71 -26.07 6.36
CA GLY A 177 -10.10 -25.57 5.13
C GLY A 177 -10.31 -24.07 4.85
N VAL A 178 -10.93 -23.33 5.78
CA VAL A 178 -11.16 -21.87 5.68
C VAL A 178 -10.29 -21.13 6.69
N GLU A 179 -9.52 -20.17 6.23
CA GLU A 179 -8.77 -19.24 7.08
C GLU A 179 -9.74 -18.24 7.72
N ARG A 180 -9.71 -18.17 9.03
CA ARG A 180 -10.55 -17.27 9.84
C ARG A 180 -9.66 -16.30 10.60
N PRO A 181 -10.01 -15.01 10.67
CA PRO A 181 -9.29 -14.09 11.54
C PRO A 181 -9.32 -14.61 12.98
N ALA A 182 -8.20 -14.50 13.66
CA ALA A 182 -8.05 -14.91 15.04
C ALA A 182 -7.15 -13.95 15.81
N LEU A 183 -7.40 -13.82 17.09
CA LEU A 183 -6.68 -12.92 17.98
C LEU A 183 -6.20 -13.67 19.21
N SER A 184 -5.06 -13.26 19.73
CA SER A 184 -4.66 -13.54 21.10
C SER A 184 -4.69 -12.21 21.86
N ILE A 185 -5.46 -12.14 22.93
CA ILE A 185 -5.71 -10.94 23.75
C ILE A 185 -5.14 -11.15 25.14
N SER A 186 -4.38 -10.16 25.64
CA SER A 186 -3.91 -10.11 27.02
C SER A 186 -4.42 -8.84 27.70
N GLU A 187 -4.94 -8.99 28.92
CA GLU A 187 -5.43 -7.91 29.79
C GLU A 187 -4.53 -7.66 31.00
N ASP A 188 -3.43 -8.40 31.10
CA ASP A 188 -2.51 -8.43 32.25
C ASP A 188 -1.04 -8.26 31.83
N ASP A 189 -0.82 -7.36 30.84
CA ASP A 189 0.52 -7.00 30.36
C ASP A 189 1.37 -8.17 29.85
N GLY A 190 0.70 -9.15 29.20
CA GLY A 190 1.32 -10.28 28.55
C GLY A 190 1.55 -11.51 29.45
N GLU A 191 1.02 -11.52 30.68
CA GLU A 191 1.12 -12.68 31.59
C GLU A 191 0.25 -13.84 31.10
N THR A 192 -1.02 -13.54 30.77
CA THR A 192 -1.94 -14.51 30.19
C THR A 192 -2.52 -14.02 28.87
N TRP A 193 -2.87 -14.97 28.01
CA TRP A 193 -3.41 -14.69 26.68
C TRP A 193 -4.63 -15.56 26.42
N ARG A 194 -5.70 -14.93 25.95
CA ARG A 194 -6.91 -15.61 25.52
C ARG A 194 -7.03 -15.57 24.01
N GLU A 195 -7.23 -16.73 23.39
CA GLU A 195 -7.49 -16.84 21.96
C GLU A 195 -8.98 -16.60 21.65
N VAL A 196 -9.25 -15.81 20.61
CA VAL A 196 -10.57 -15.55 20.04
C VAL A 196 -10.50 -15.85 18.55
N VAL A 197 -11.37 -16.72 18.06
CA VAL A 197 -11.53 -16.98 16.62
C VAL A 197 -12.78 -16.30 16.13
N VAL A 198 -12.66 -15.49 15.07
CA VAL A 198 -13.82 -14.86 14.44
C VAL A 198 -14.57 -15.91 13.63
N THR A 199 -15.77 -16.25 14.08
CA THR A 199 -16.54 -17.38 13.50
C THR A 199 -17.10 -17.08 12.12
N ASN A 200 -17.47 -15.82 11.86
CA ASN A 200 -17.95 -15.39 10.55
C ASN A 200 -16.76 -15.20 9.61
N ALA A 201 -16.66 -16.02 8.58
CA ALA A 201 -15.59 -15.95 7.60
C ALA A 201 -16.16 -15.77 6.20
N VAL A 202 -15.39 -15.07 5.37
CA VAL A 202 -15.61 -15.09 3.93
C VAL A 202 -15.07 -16.41 3.40
N SER A 203 -15.87 -17.14 2.62
CA SER A 203 -15.44 -18.37 1.97
C SER A 203 -15.77 -18.33 0.48
N ALA A 204 -15.00 -19.05 -0.33
CA ALA A 204 -15.11 -19.05 -1.79
C ALA A 204 -16.47 -19.51 -2.31
N ASP A 205 -17.15 -20.37 -1.58
CA ASP A 205 -18.48 -20.88 -1.92
C ASP A 205 -19.60 -19.82 -1.79
N LYS A 206 -19.35 -18.73 -1.09
CA LYS A 206 -20.31 -17.63 -0.87
C LYS A 206 -20.10 -16.44 -1.78
N ILE A 207 -19.06 -16.46 -2.61
CA ILE A 207 -18.67 -15.30 -3.42
C ILE A 207 -18.75 -15.65 -4.91
N VAL A 208 -19.52 -14.87 -5.64
CA VAL A 208 -19.61 -14.97 -7.10
C VAL A 208 -18.58 -14.02 -7.70
N TYR A 209 -17.51 -14.58 -8.23
CA TYR A 209 -16.52 -13.85 -9.03
C TYR A 209 -16.60 -14.27 -10.50
N HIS A 210 -16.16 -13.39 -11.39
CA HIS A 210 -15.99 -13.71 -12.79
C HIS A 210 -14.96 -14.82 -13.01
N ASP A 211 -13.91 -14.85 -12.19
CA ASP A 211 -13.02 -15.99 -12.07
C ASP A 211 -13.24 -16.66 -10.70
N LYS A 212 -13.46 -17.96 -10.66
CA LYS A 212 -13.68 -18.72 -9.44
C LYS A 212 -12.39 -19.19 -8.79
N ALA A 213 -11.24 -18.81 -9.32
CA ALA A 213 -9.95 -19.27 -8.82
C ALA A 213 -9.62 -18.62 -7.49
N LEU A 214 -9.31 -19.43 -6.49
CA LEU A 214 -8.75 -18.97 -5.24
C LEU A 214 -7.29 -18.54 -5.45
N ARG A 215 -6.99 -17.30 -5.17
CA ARG A 215 -5.67 -16.73 -5.43
C ARG A 215 -4.58 -17.27 -4.51
N TRP A 216 -4.93 -17.67 -3.30
CA TRP A 216 -3.99 -18.19 -2.30
C TRP A 216 -4.66 -19.10 -1.30
N ASN A 217 -5.46 -18.54 -0.39
CA ASN A 217 -6.16 -19.24 0.67
C ASN A 217 -7.67 -19.04 0.55
N ASN A 218 -8.44 -20.03 0.96
CA ASN A 218 -9.85 -19.85 1.20
C ASN A 218 -10.03 -19.09 2.53
N GLY A 219 -10.75 -17.98 2.52
CA GLY A 219 -11.02 -17.18 3.73
C GLY A 219 -10.12 -15.95 3.85
N CYS A 220 -9.85 -15.54 5.08
CA CYS A 220 -9.17 -14.29 5.42
C CYS A 220 -8.02 -14.52 6.39
N CYS A 221 -6.89 -13.83 6.16
CA CYS A 221 -5.71 -13.89 7.03
C CYS A 221 -5.06 -12.51 7.20
N GLU A 222 -3.95 -12.45 7.90
CA GLU A 222 -3.14 -11.24 8.14
C GLU A 222 -3.97 -10.00 8.51
N PRO A 223 -4.87 -10.09 9.52
CA PRO A 223 -5.70 -8.96 9.91
C PRO A 223 -4.88 -7.79 10.45
N THR A 224 -5.35 -6.58 10.18
CA THR A 224 -4.88 -5.36 10.84
C THR A 224 -6.03 -4.77 11.65
N ILE A 225 -5.74 -4.27 12.84
CA ILE A 225 -6.76 -3.79 13.78
C ILE A 225 -6.40 -2.39 14.25
N VAL A 226 -7.42 -1.56 14.40
CA VAL A 226 -7.29 -0.23 15.01
C VAL A 226 -8.38 -0.04 16.07
N GLU A 227 -8.01 0.55 17.21
CA GLU A 227 -8.95 0.96 18.25
C GLU A 227 -9.39 2.39 18.00
N LEU A 228 -10.67 2.58 17.75
CA LEU A 228 -11.30 3.87 17.50
C LEU A 228 -11.40 4.72 18.76
N ASP A 229 -11.74 6.00 18.61
CA ASP A 229 -11.85 6.90 19.76
C ASP A 229 -13.02 6.59 20.69
N ASN A 230 -14.04 5.92 20.20
CA ASN A 230 -15.15 5.41 20.99
C ASN A 230 -14.86 4.06 21.67
N GLY A 231 -13.65 3.46 21.47
CA GLY A 231 -13.28 2.14 21.99
C GLY A 231 -13.70 0.95 21.13
N GLU A 232 -14.42 1.19 20.04
CA GLU A 232 -14.72 0.16 19.04
C GLU A 232 -13.45 -0.26 18.30
N LEU A 233 -13.34 -1.54 17.93
CA LEU A 233 -12.26 -2.02 17.10
C LEU A 233 -12.73 -2.17 15.65
N LEU A 234 -11.94 -1.64 14.72
CA LEU A 234 -12.09 -1.85 13.28
C LEU A 234 -10.97 -2.80 12.82
N MET A 235 -11.34 -3.87 12.13
CA MET A 235 -10.40 -4.82 11.56
C MET A 235 -10.56 -4.89 10.05
N ALA A 236 -9.46 -4.81 9.32
CA ALA A 236 -9.39 -5.14 7.90
C ALA A 236 -8.56 -6.41 7.71
N VAL A 237 -8.96 -7.28 6.78
CA VAL A 237 -8.33 -8.57 6.55
C VAL A 237 -7.81 -8.71 5.13
N ARG A 238 -6.67 -9.39 4.97
CA ARG A 238 -6.22 -9.89 3.69
C ARG A 238 -7.16 -11.01 3.25
N ALA A 239 -7.67 -10.89 2.04
CA ALA A 239 -8.53 -11.88 1.42
C ALA A 239 -8.02 -12.25 0.03
N SER A 240 -8.33 -13.45 -0.42
CA SER A 240 -8.06 -13.91 -1.80
C SER A 240 -9.19 -13.52 -2.76
N PHE A 241 -9.92 -12.47 -2.43
CA PHE A 241 -11.09 -11.99 -3.14
C PHE A 241 -10.85 -10.56 -3.65
N ARG A 242 -11.78 -10.03 -4.40
CA ARG A 242 -11.67 -8.74 -5.06
C ARG A 242 -11.40 -7.57 -4.11
N ASN A 243 -12.00 -7.61 -2.90
CA ASN A 243 -11.92 -6.53 -1.92
C ASN A 243 -11.35 -7.02 -0.59
N HIS A 244 -10.80 -6.11 0.19
CA HIS A 244 -10.62 -6.32 1.62
C HIS A 244 -11.98 -6.39 2.29
N TYR A 245 -12.06 -7.14 3.40
CA TYR A 245 -13.27 -7.26 4.22
C TYR A 245 -13.03 -6.62 5.57
N LEU A 246 -14.06 -5.94 6.06
CA LEU A 246 -14.05 -5.25 7.34
C LEU A 246 -14.89 -5.99 8.37
N TYR A 247 -14.43 -5.90 9.61
CA TYR A 247 -15.13 -6.39 10.80
C TYR A 247 -15.09 -5.32 11.88
N ARG A 248 -16.09 -5.31 12.77
CA ARG A 248 -16.16 -4.40 13.91
C ARG A 248 -16.41 -5.17 15.21
N SER A 249 -15.81 -4.69 16.32
CA SER A 249 -16.01 -5.23 17.66
C SER A 249 -16.27 -4.10 18.64
N LYS A 250 -17.29 -4.28 19.50
CA LYS A 250 -17.66 -3.30 20.53
C LYS A 250 -17.29 -3.76 21.96
N ASP A 251 -16.69 -4.90 22.10
CA ASP A 251 -16.36 -5.53 23.39
C ASP A 251 -14.86 -5.78 23.59
N GLY A 252 -14.02 -5.04 22.83
CA GLY A 252 -12.56 -5.15 22.91
C GLY A 252 -12.00 -6.40 22.24
N GLY A 253 -12.67 -6.91 21.20
CA GLY A 253 -12.17 -7.97 20.33
C GLY A 253 -12.68 -9.37 20.65
N TYR A 254 -13.64 -9.52 21.55
CA TYR A 254 -14.17 -10.83 21.92
C TYR A 254 -15.29 -11.30 20.98
N THR A 255 -16.12 -10.38 20.49
CA THR A 255 -17.11 -10.66 19.45
C THR A 255 -16.98 -9.69 18.28
N TRP A 256 -17.34 -10.16 17.09
CA TRP A 256 -17.15 -9.41 15.85
C TRP A 256 -18.39 -9.47 14.97
N THR A 257 -18.79 -8.32 14.45
CA THR A 257 -19.75 -8.20 13.35
C THR A 257 -19.00 -8.11 12.02
N GLY A 258 -19.64 -8.45 10.93
CA GLY A 258 -19.04 -8.60 9.58
C GLY A 258 -19.01 -10.08 9.19
N PRO A 259 -18.32 -10.47 8.11
CA PRO A 259 -17.52 -9.63 7.21
C PRO A 259 -18.34 -8.74 6.28
N GLU A 260 -17.91 -7.51 6.08
CA GLU A 260 -18.46 -6.59 5.09
C GLU A 260 -17.41 -6.31 4.01
N ALA A 261 -17.78 -6.50 2.75
CA ALA A 261 -16.89 -6.15 1.63
C ALA A 261 -16.70 -4.64 1.57
N ALA A 262 -15.46 -4.19 1.49
CA ALA A 262 -15.14 -2.78 1.36
C ALA A 262 -14.95 -2.42 -0.13
N PRO A 263 -15.95 -1.87 -0.83
CA PRO A 263 -15.87 -1.64 -2.27
C PRO A 263 -14.77 -0.65 -2.65
N MET A 264 -14.36 0.22 -1.72
CA MET A 264 -13.28 1.17 -1.90
C MET A 264 -11.87 0.57 -1.72
N PHE A 265 -11.75 -0.61 -1.14
CA PHE A 265 -10.47 -1.24 -0.87
C PHE A 265 -10.33 -2.53 -1.65
N TYR A 266 -9.89 -2.41 -2.89
CA TYR A 266 -9.56 -3.57 -3.71
C TYR A 266 -8.40 -4.36 -3.09
N ALA A 267 -8.38 -5.66 -3.31
CA ALA A 267 -7.41 -6.56 -2.69
C ALA A 267 -6.66 -7.38 -3.72
N SER A 268 -5.37 -7.15 -3.85
CA SER A 268 -4.47 -7.97 -4.68
C SER A 268 -3.86 -9.13 -3.89
N ASN A 269 -4.60 -9.71 -2.97
CA ASN A 269 -4.11 -10.74 -2.06
C ASN A 269 -2.86 -10.28 -1.26
N THR A 270 -2.92 -9.06 -0.73
CA THR A 270 -1.86 -8.43 0.04
C THR A 270 -2.34 -8.06 1.43
N MET A 271 -1.40 -7.87 2.32
CA MET A 271 -1.61 -7.52 3.70
C MET A 271 -2.00 -6.04 3.82
N PRO A 272 -3.19 -5.69 4.33
CA PRO A 272 -3.55 -4.30 4.64
C PRO A 272 -2.89 -3.84 5.94
N THR A 273 -2.77 -2.53 6.16
CA THR A 273 -2.25 -1.99 7.42
C THR A 273 -2.98 -0.72 7.82
N PHE A 274 -3.53 -0.69 9.03
CA PHE A 274 -4.00 0.52 9.69
C PHE A 274 -2.89 1.18 10.50
N LEU A 275 -2.93 2.50 10.57
CA LEU A 275 -2.21 3.30 11.55
C LEU A 275 -3.20 4.31 12.15
N LYS A 276 -3.44 4.24 13.46
CA LYS A 276 -4.13 5.30 14.19
C LYS A 276 -3.15 6.42 14.50
N LEU A 277 -3.54 7.65 14.19
CA LEU A 277 -2.81 8.85 14.52
C LEU A 277 -3.18 9.32 15.94
N LYS A 278 -2.32 10.12 16.54
CA LYS A 278 -2.52 10.66 17.89
C LYS A 278 -3.75 11.55 18.03
N ASP A 279 -4.19 12.15 16.94
CA ASP A 279 -5.39 12.99 16.87
C ASP A 279 -6.68 12.21 16.55
N GLY A 280 -6.61 10.86 16.49
CA GLY A 280 -7.74 9.97 16.27
C GLY A 280 -8.01 9.61 14.81
N ARG A 281 -7.41 10.32 13.86
CA ARG A 281 -7.52 9.95 12.42
C ARG A 281 -6.88 8.59 12.16
N ILE A 282 -7.32 7.93 11.08
CA ILE A 282 -6.86 6.60 10.69
C ILE A 282 -6.28 6.65 9.29
N LEU A 283 -5.06 6.13 9.13
CA LEU A 283 -4.48 5.83 7.83
C LEU A 283 -4.71 4.36 7.48
N PHE A 284 -4.97 4.10 6.22
CA PHE A 284 -5.01 2.76 5.65
C PHE A 284 -4.02 2.63 4.50
N PHE A 285 -3.18 1.59 4.56
CA PHE A 285 -2.19 1.27 3.54
C PHE A 285 -2.50 -0.08 2.93
N TRP A 286 -2.59 -0.14 1.59
CA TRP A 286 -2.90 -1.37 0.86
C TRP A 286 -2.48 -1.26 -0.60
N ASN A 287 -2.55 -2.37 -1.34
CA ASN A 287 -2.47 -2.32 -2.79
C ASN A 287 -3.89 -2.21 -3.36
N ASN A 288 -4.26 -1.04 -3.86
CA ASN A 288 -5.57 -0.77 -4.46
C ASN A 288 -5.63 -1.29 -5.89
N THR A 289 -5.52 -2.59 -6.02
CA THR A 289 -5.36 -3.31 -7.29
C THR A 289 -6.15 -4.61 -7.25
N GLU A 290 -6.53 -5.12 -8.42
CA GLU A 290 -7.05 -6.47 -8.56
C GLU A 290 -5.95 -7.44 -9.04
N PRO A 291 -6.00 -8.72 -8.66
CA PRO A 291 -5.09 -9.72 -9.21
C PRO A 291 -5.33 -9.94 -10.70
N LEU A 292 -4.26 -10.18 -11.46
CA LEU A 292 -4.29 -10.54 -12.88
C LEU A 292 -4.03 -12.04 -13.09
N PRO A 293 -4.35 -12.52 -14.29
CA PRO A 293 -5.46 -12.15 -15.17
C PRO A 293 -6.66 -13.04 -14.87
N LYS A 294 -7.82 -12.59 -15.33
CA LYS A 294 -9.07 -13.36 -15.19
C LYS A 294 -9.09 -14.67 -15.98
N ARG A 295 -8.19 -14.86 -16.96
CA ARG A 295 -8.11 -15.99 -17.88
C ARG A 295 -6.97 -16.97 -17.60
N ASP A 296 -6.36 -16.91 -16.43
CA ASP A 296 -5.15 -17.68 -16.13
C ASP A 296 -5.25 -19.18 -16.39
N SER A 297 -6.31 -19.81 -15.91
CA SER A 297 -6.47 -21.26 -16.00
C SER A 297 -6.79 -21.75 -17.41
N SER A 298 -7.50 -20.94 -18.21
CA SER A 298 -7.84 -21.32 -19.59
C SER A 298 -6.67 -21.17 -20.56
N GLU A 299 -5.81 -20.18 -20.33
CA GLU A 299 -4.65 -19.90 -21.17
C GLU A 299 -3.40 -20.70 -20.75
N TYR A 300 -3.36 -21.15 -19.50
CA TYR A 300 -2.20 -21.82 -18.90
C TYR A 300 -2.62 -23.08 -18.15
N PRO A 301 -2.79 -24.21 -18.85
CA PRO A 301 -3.25 -25.47 -18.27
C PRO A 301 -2.41 -25.98 -17.09
N GLU A 302 -1.13 -25.61 -17.03
CA GLU A 302 -0.25 -25.97 -15.91
C GLU A 302 -0.68 -25.35 -14.58
N LEU A 303 -1.52 -24.31 -14.60
CA LEU A 303 -2.08 -23.70 -13.41
C LEU A 303 -3.24 -24.51 -12.83
N ILE A 304 -3.91 -25.31 -13.64
CA ILE A 304 -5.05 -26.16 -13.25
C ILE A 304 -4.68 -27.13 -12.13
N GLU A 305 -3.48 -27.67 -12.15
CA GLU A 305 -3.02 -28.57 -11.07
C GLU A 305 -2.93 -27.88 -9.72
N LYS A 306 -2.54 -26.60 -9.70
CA LYS A 306 -2.52 -25.78 -8.46
C LYS A 306 -3.90 -25.32 -8.06
N GLU A 307 -4.79 -25.08 -9.01
CA GLU A 307 -6.21 -24.76 -8.73
C GLU A 307 -6.92 -25.93 -8.06
N LYS A 308 -6.66 -27.17 -8.47
CA LYS A 308 -7.20 -28.38 -7.80
C LYS A 308 -6.82 -28.45 -6.32
N GLN A 309 -5.72 -27.81 -5.93
CA GLN A 309 -5.29 -27.68 -4.53
C GLN A 309 -5.89 -26.46 -3.82
N GLY A 310 -6.75 -25.69 -4.49
CA GLY A 310 -7.31 -24.44 -3.96
C GLY A 310 -6.27 -23.32 -3.82
N ARG A 311 -5.18 -23.36 -4.59
CA ARG A 311 -4.09 -22.38 -4.54
C ARG A 311 -3.67 -21.96 -5.94
N CYS A 312 -4.08 -20.78 -6.36
CA CYS A 312 -3.58 -20.15 -7.57
C CYS A 312 -2.41 -19.20 -7.25
N GLU A 313 -1.27 -19.74 -6.85
CA GLU A 313 -0.07 -18.96 -6.51
C GLU A 313 0.61 -18.33 -7.72
N THR A 314 0.19 -18.73 -8.91
CA THR A 314 0.80 -18.32 -10.17
C THR A 314 0.12 -17.10 -10.79
N VAL A 315 -1.02 -16.66 -10.26
CA VAL A 315 -1.69 -15.44 -10.69
C VAL A 315 -0.88 -14.21 -10.25
N PHE A 316 -0.76 -13.22 -11.11
CA PHE A 316 -0.19 -11.94 -10.74
C PHE A 316 -1.02 -11.32 -9.63
N THR A 317 -0.39 -11.01 -8.53
CA THR A 317 -1.06 -10.34 -7.42
C THR A 317 -1.05 -8.82 -7.53
N ASN A 318 -0.45 -8.27 -8.62
CA ASN A 318 -0.40 -6.83 -8.88
C ASN A 318 0.05 -6.00 -7.68
N ARG A 319 1.19 -6.36 -7.09
CA ARG A 319 1.75 -5.66 -5.93
C ARG A 319 2.68 -4.51 -6.35
N ASP A 320 2.34 -3.83 -7.43
CA ASP A 320 3.19 -2.83 -8.07
C ASP A 320 2.96 -1.42 -7.54
N ALA A 321 1.80 -1.16 -6.96
CA ALA A 321 1.42 0.13 -6.40
C ALA A 321 0.93 -0.01 -4.97
N LEU A 322 1.51 0.75 -4.05
CA LEU A 322 1.08 0.88 -2.66
C LEU A 322 0.31 2.19 -2.48
N HIS A 323 -0.84 2.11 -1.85
CA HIS A 323 -1.73 3.25 -1.66
C HIS A 323 -1.86 3.63 -0.20
N ALA A 324 -2.25 4.88 0.02
CA ALA A 324 -2.71 5.38 1.30
C ALA A 324 -4.03 6.15 1.15
N ALA A 325 -4.89 5.97 2.13
CA ALA A 325 -6.08 6.78 2.36
C ALA A 325 -6.16 7.16 3.83
N ILE A 326 -6.87 8.26 4.13
CA ILE A 326 -7.07 8.76 5.49
C ILE A 326 -8.56 8.94 5.77
N SER A 327 -8.97 8.57 6.98
CA SER A 327 -10.31 8.77 7.52
C SER A 327 -10.26 9.64 8.77
N GLU A 328 -11.24 10.55 8.91
CA GLU A 328 -11.41 11.44 10.05
C GLU A 328 -12.61 11.04 10.95
N ASP A 329 -13.39 10.04 10.52
CA ASP A 329 -14.68 9.67 11.11
C ASP A 329 -14.77 8.19 11.51
N GLY A 330 -13.64 7.59 11.91
CA GLY A 330 -13.61 6.20 12.38
C GLY A 330 -13.75 5.16 11.27
N GLY A 331 -13.40 5.51 10.03
CA GLY A 331 -13.40 4.59 8.90
C GLY A 331 -14.68 4.59 8.08
N GLU A 332 -15.59 5.56 8.29
CA GLU A 332 -16.83 5.68 7.52
C GLU A 332 -16.56 6.34 6.15
N THR A 333 -15.77 7.41 6.12
CA THR A 333 -15.36 8.06 4.88
C THR A 333 -13.84 8.13 4.74
N TRP A 334 -13.37 8.13 3.50
CA TRP A 334 -11.96 8.09 3.16
C TRP A 334 -11.62 9.07 2.05
N ILE A 335 -10.48 9.73 2.18
CA ILE A 335 -9.90 10.62 1.17
C ILE A 335 -8.47 10.21 0.85
N GLY A 336 -7.91 10.76 -0.22
CA GLY A 336 -6.56 10.48 -0.70
C GLY A 336 -6.58 9.46 -1.83
N PHE A 337 -6.47 8.18 -1.53
CA PHE A 337 -6.32 7.10 -2.53
C PHE A 337 -5.11 7.34 -3.42
N ARG A 338 -4.01 7.79 -2.77
CA ARG A 338 -2.77 8.19 -3.43
C ARG A 338 -1.77 7.05 -3.45
N GLU A 339 -1.04 6.93 -4.55
CA GLU A 339 0.14 6.06 -4.62
C GLU A 339 1.26 6.62 -3.77
N VAL A 340 1.58 5.94 -2.66
CA VAL A 340 2.71 6.28 -1.78
C VAL A 340 4.01 5.72 -2.32
N ALA A 341 3.93 4.57 -2.97
CA ALA A 341 5.07 3.93 -3.61
C ALA A 341 4.62 3.17 -4.86
N LEU A 342 5.41 3.31 -5.91
CA LEU A 342 5.39 2.46 -7.08
C LEU A 342 6.63 1.59 -7.12
N ASN A 343 6.51 0.47 -7.81
CA ASN A 343 7.66 -0.31 -8.17
C ASN A 343 8.63 0.54 -9.02
N GLU A 344 9.87 0.69 -8.55
CA GLU A 344 10.88 1.57 -9.17
C GLU A 344 11.45 0.97 -10.46
N ILE A 345 10.62 0.81 -11.48
CA ILE A 345 11.04 0.32 -12.79
C ILE A 345 10.94 1.50 -13.76
N ARG A 346 12.03 2.24 -13.94
CA ARG A 346 12.04 3.48 -14.70
C ARG A 346 13.13 3.57 -15.77
N ASN A 347 14.14 2.69 -15.69
CA ASN A 347 15.26 2.67 -16.62
C ASN A 347 15.54 1.25 -17.12
N ARG A 348 16.42 1.11 -18.11
CA ARG A 348 16.71 -0.18 -18.73
C ARG A 348 17.24 -1.21 -17.73
N GLU A 349 17.98 -0.81 -16.71
CA GLU A 349 18.52 -1.72 -15.71
C GLU A 349 17.43 -2.31 -14.81
N ASP A 350 16.36 -1.56 -14.57
CA ASP A 350 15.21 -2.03 -13.80
C ASP A 350 14.38 -3.08 -14.56
N PHE A 351 14.51 -3.15 -15.87
CA PHE A 351 13.82 -4.11 -16.74
C PHE A 351 14.65 -5.35 -17.05
N ARG A 352 15.60 -5.72 -16.21
CA ARG A 352 16.39 -6.93 -16.40
C ARG A 352 15.51 -8.18 -16.37
N GLU A 353 15.79 -9.08 -17.29
CA GLU A 353 15.26 -10.43 -17.23
C GLU A 353 16.14 -11.26 -16.30
N TYR A 354 15.52 -11.90 -15.33
CA TYR A 354 16.20 -12.78 -14.39
C TYR A 354 15.94 -14.24 -14.76
N ARG A 355 17.03 -14.95 -15.05
CA ARG A 355 16.99 -16.39 -15.35
C ARG A 355 17.37 -17.15 -14.09
N ASN A 356 16.55 -18.14 -13.69
CA ASN A 356 16.89 -19.13 -12.66
C ASN A 356 17.41 -18.58 -11.33
N VAL A 357 16.87 -17.48 -10.86
CA VAL A 357 17.34 -16.86 -9.63
C VAL A 357 16.42 -17.20 -8.46
N PRO A 358 16.98 -17.46 -7.26
CA PRO A 358 16.17 -17.59 -6.05
C PRO A 358 15.41 -16.30 -5.79
N THR A 359 14.23 -16.41 -5.69
CA THR A 359 13.02 -15.65 -5.89
C THR A 359 12.82 -14.41 -5.03
N ARG A 360 13.35 -14.34 -3.81
CA ARG A 360 13.07 -13.22 -2.89
C ARG A 360 13.91 -11.97 -3.14
N GLU A 361 15.11 -12.09 -3.68
CA GLU A 361 15.99 -10.96 -3.94
C GLU A 361 15.50 -10.06 -5.07
N TYR A 362 14.67 -10.61 -5.95
CA TYR A 362 14.14 -9.95 -7.14
C TYR A 362 12.64 -9.64 -7.06
N ASP A 363 12.01 -9.98 -5.93
CA ASP A 363 10.63 -9.57 -5.67
C ASP A 363 10.60 -8.04 -5.53
N LYS A 364 9.86 -7.39 -6.42
CA LYS A 364 9.68 -5.93 -6.47
C LYS A 364 8.33 -5.50 -5.90
N SER A 365 7.69 -6.33 -5.11
CA SER A 365 6.40 -6.03 -4.49
C SER A 365 6.49 -4.85 -3.53
N VAL A 366 5.67 -3.83 -3.74
CA VAL A 366 5.53 -2.68 -2.85
C VAL A 366 4.36 -2.87 -1.90
N HIS A 367 4.54 -3.66 -0.84
CA HIS A 367 3.53 -3.97 0.17
C HIS A 367 4.17 -4.25 1.53
N GLN A 368 3.42 -4.78 2.49
CA GLN A 368 3.89 -5.14 3.83
C GLN A 368 4.47 -3.94 4.59
N THR A 369 3.61 -3.03 4.94
CA THR A 369 3.96 -1.78 5.59
C THR A 369 3.92 -1.89 7.12
N GLN A 370 4.72 -1.06 7.78
CA GLN A 370 4.64 -0.80 9.21
C GLN A 370 4.89 0.70 9.48
N PRO A 371 3.87 1.53 9.25
CA PRO A 371 3.97 2.97 9.39
C PRO A 371 4.10 3.38 10.86
N ILE A 372 4.80 4.49 11.10
CA ILE A 372 4.77 5.22 12.36
C ILE A 372 4.52 6.70 12.14
N GLU A 373 3.77 7.30 13.06
CA GLU A 373 3.56 8.74 13.10
C GLU A 373 4.80 9.43 13.68
N MET A 374 5.27 10.45 12.97
CA MET A 374 6.42 11.27 13.31
C MET A 374 5.99 12.69 13.70
N PRO A 375 6.86 13.49 14.38
CA PRO A 375 6.57 14.88 14.66
C PRO A 375 6.19 15.68 13.43
N GLY A 376 5.35 16.72 13.59
CA GLY A 376 4.98 17.63 12.51
C GLY A 376 4.07 17.03 11.45
N GLY A 377 3.33 15.95 11.77
CA GLY A 377 2.40 15.32 10.83
C GLY A 377 3.09 14.52 9.72
N LYS A 378 4.33 14.10 9.94
CA LYS A 378 5.02 13.20 9.01
C LYS A 378 4.70 11.74 9.31
N ILE A 379 4.72 10.91 8.26
CA ILE A 379 4.60 9.45 8.36
C ILE A 379 5.88 8.83 7.85
N LEU A 380 6.51 8.01 8.66
CA LEU A 380 7.62 7.16 8.27
C LEU A 380 7.08 5.77 7.94
N LEU A 381 7.34 5.31 6.73
CA LEU A 381 6.70 4.13 6.15
C LEU A 381 7.74 3.19 5.55
N PRO A 382 8.11 2.10 6.23
CA PRO A 382 8.78 0.98 5.59
C PRO A 382 7.78 0.21 4.72
N TYR A 383 8.20 -0.14 3.52
CA TYR A 383 7.40 -0.91 2.56
C TYR A 383 8.27 -1.78 1.66
N GLY A 384 7.64 -2.72 0.98
CA GLY A 384 8.25 -3.52 -0.06
C GLY A 384 8.91 -4.79 0.42
N GLN A 385 9.20 -5.65 -0.53
CA GLN A 385 9.94 -6.90 -0.36
C GLN A 385 11.11 -6.96 -1.33
N GLY A 386 12.15 -7.73 -0.97
CA GLY A 386 13.29 -7.97 -1.83
C GLY A 386 13.90 -6.67 -2.35
N ALA A 387 14.02 -6.56 -3.67
CA ALA A 387 14.63 -5.40 -4.33
C ALA A 387 13.81 -4.10 -4.20
N ALA A 388 12.52 -4.17 -3.86
CA ALA A 388 11.66 -3.00 -3.66
C ALA A 388 11.56 -2.54 -2.20
N ALA A 389 12.31 -3.16 -1.28
CA ALA A 389 12.23 -2.84 0.14
C ALA A 389 12.87 -1.48 0.47
N ARG A 390 12.04 -0.48 0.83
CA ARG A 390 12.42 0.91 1.10
C ARG A 390 11.80 1.42 2.39
N ILE A 391 12.35 2.50 2.90
CA ILE A 391 11.72 3.35 3.92
C ILE A 391 11.49 4.70 3.28
N CYS A 392 10.25 5.20 3.28
CA CYS A 392 9.93 6.55 2.85
C CYS A 392 9.34 7.38 3.98
N ILE A 393 9.33 8.69 3.80
CA ILE A 393 8.69 9.66 4.68
C ILE A 393 7.85 10.61 3.84
N PHE A 394 6.68 11.02 4.34
CA PHE A 394 5.80 12.00 3.70
C PHE A 394 4.99 12.78 4.72
N ASP A 395 4.47 13.95 4.33
CA ASP A 395 3.58 14.78 5.14
C ASP A 395 2.13 14.33 4.95
N LEU A 396 1.37 14.23 6.03
CA LEU A 396 -0.06 13.93 5.98
C LEU A 396 -0.85 14.90 5.09
N LYS A 397 -0.43 16.17 5.01
CA LYS A 397 -1.05 17.19 4.16
C LYS A 397 -1.09 16.79 2.69
N TRP A 398 -0.14 15.97 2.25
CA TRP A 398 -0.10 15.47 0.88
C TRP A 398 -1.31 14.60 0.53
N LEU A 399 -1.89 13.87 1.49
CA LEU A 399 -3.12 13.08 1.28
C LEU A 399 -4.38 13.93 1.11
N TYR A 400 -4.32 15.19 1.56
CA TYR A 400 -5.43 16.15 1.45
C TYR A 400 -5.42 16.96 0.15
N GLU A 401 -4.41 16.76 -0.69
CA GLU A 401 -4.43 17.38 -2.02
C GLU A 401 -5.65 16.92 -2.82
N THR A 402 -6.21 17.84 -3.58
CA THR A 402 -7.34 17.60 -4.46
C THR A 402 -6.96 17.66 -5.94
N ASP A 403 -5.79 18.19 -6.23
CA ASP A 403 -5.29 18.43 -7.57
C ASP A 403 -3.96 17.72 -7.79
N ARG A 404 -3.65 17.38 -9.04
CA ARG A 404 -2.34 16.86 -9.44
C ARG A 404 -1.98 17.33 -10.84
N PHE A 405 -0.72 17.65 -11.02
CA PHE A 405 -0.15 18.00 -12.32
C PHE A 405 1.14 17.23 -12.57
N ASP A 406 1.32 16.75 -13.79
CA ASP A 406 2.52 16.08 -14.26
C ASP A 406 2.85 16.54 -15.69
N ASP A 407 4.06 17.05 -15.89
CA ASP A 407 4.57 17.44 -17.20
C ASP A 407 5.86 16.69 -17.56
N PHE A 408 6.13 15.62 -16.84
CA PHE A 408 7.25 14.68 -17.02
C PHE A 408 8.66 15.30 -16.88
N ARG A 409 8.77 16.51 -16.36
CA ARG A 409 10.09 17.15 -16.11
C ARG A 409 10.92 16.40 -15.08
N ASN A 410 10.26 15.68 -14.17
CA ASN A 410 10.90 14.83 -13.16
C ASN A 410 11.03 13.37 -13.64
N GLY A 411 10.95 13.12 -14.94
CA GLY A 411 10.94 11.77 -15.49
C GLY A 411 9.57 11.12 -15.43
N LEU A 412 9.55 9.80 -15.27
CA LEU A 412 8.32 9.00 -15.22
C LEU A 412 7.93 8.61 -13.79
N GLU A 413 8.38 9.37 -12.80
CA GLU A 413 7.97 9.15 -11.41
C GLU A 413 6.45 9.27 -11.27
N GLY A 414 5.83 8.29 -10.63
CA GLY A 414 4.36 8.24 -10.51
C GLY A 414 3.62 7.82 -11.78
N ILE A 415 4.29 7.29 -12.78
CA ILE A 415 3.71 6.69 -13.99
C ILE A 415 3.99 5.18 -14.00
N SER A 416 2.96 4.35 -14.02
CA SER A 416 3.12 2.93 -14.33
C SER A 416 3.12 2.74 -15.84
N ASN A 417 4.19 2.14 -16.39
CA ASN A 417 4.38 2.00 -17.84
C ASN A 417 5.04 0.67 -18.24
N HIS A 418 5.14 -0.28 -17.32
CA HIS A 418 5.79 -1.56 -17.59
C HIS A 418 4.86 -2.55 -18.29
N LEU A 419 5.47 -3.43 -19.07
CA LEU A 419 4.83 -4.58 -19.69
C LEU A 419 5.44 -5.85 -19.09
N TYR A 420 4.62 -6.83 -18.79
CA TYR A 420 5.09 -8.15 -18.39
C TYR A 420 5.47 -8.99 -19.59
N VAL A 421 6.60 -9.67 -19.47
CA VAL A 421 7.07 -10.61 -20.48
C VAL A 421 7.22 -12.00 -19.89
N LYS A 422 6.99 -13.02 -20.73
CA LYS A 422 7.24 -14.41 -20.40
C LYS A 422 8.73 -14.60 -20.15
N SER A 423 9.09 -15.45 -19.20
CA SER A 423 10.49 -15.80 -19.02
C SER A 423 11.02 -16.63 -20.18
N LEU A 424 12.34 -16.65 -20.35
CA LEU A 424 12.99 -17.36 -21.45
C LEU A 424 12.82 -18.88 -21.41
N ASN A 425 12.44 -19.44 -20.28
CA ASN A 425 12.09 -20.86 -20.12
C ASN A 425 10.59 -21.14 -20.27
N GLY A 426 9.81 -20.16 -20.75
CA GLY A 426 8.36 -20.27 -20.92
C GLY A 426 7.54 -20.03 -19.66
N ASN A 427 8.16 -19.83 -18.50
CA ASN A 427 7.43 -19.47 -17.29
C ASN A 427 7.00 -17.98 -17.36
N ILE A 428 5.72 -17.73 -17.31
CA ILE A 428 5.11 -16.44 -17.60
C ILE A 428 5.43 -15.37 -16.56
N ARG A 429 5.65 -15.78 -15.32
CA ARG A 429 5.55 -14.86 -14.20
C ARG A 429 6.83 -14.61 -13.45
N GLY A 430 7.88 -15.22 -13.90
CA GLY A 430 9.14 -15.13 -13.18
C GLY A 430 9.06 -15.78 -11.81
N TRP A 431 8.10 -15.48 -10.94
CA TRP A 431 7.98 -16.10 -9.62
C TRP A 431 6.59 -16.04 -8.96
N ASN A 432 6.19 -17.16 -8.44
CA ASN A 432 5.20 -17.57 -7.41
C ASN A 432 4.18 -16.51 -6.93
N GLY A 433 3.40 -15.93 -7.84
CA GLY A 433 2.20 -15.21 -7.47
C GLY A 433 2.36 -13.82 -6.88
N HIS A 434 3.60 -13.28 -6.80
CA HIS A 434 3.85 -11.90 -6.39
C HIS A 434 3.85 -10.95 -7.59
N CYS A 435 4.71 -9.93 -7.61
CA CYS A 435 4.95 -9.15 -8.81
C CYS A 435 5.75 -9.96 -9.82
N ALA A 436 5.33 -9.90 -11.07
CA ALA A 436 6.18 -10.38 -12.14
C ALA A 436 7.41 -9.48 -12.24
N PHE A 437 8.58 -10.06 -12.30
CA PHE A 437 9.83 -9.32 -12.42
C PHE A 437 10.43 -9.33 -13.82
N ASN A 438 9.91 -10.15 -14.74
CA ASN A 438 10.25 -10.07 -16.16
C ASN A 438 9.43 -8.95 -16.79
N ARG A 439 10.05 -7.80 -17.04
CA ARG A 439 9.39 -6.58 -17.49
C ARG A 439 10.22 -5.83 -18.50
N ILE A 440 9.52 -5.11 -19.38
CA ILE A 440 10.10 -4.15 -20.31
C ILE A 440 9.30 -2.83 -20.27
N PRO A 441 9.89 -1.69 -20.70
CA PRO A 441 9.14 -0.45 -20.79
C PRO A 441 8.09 -0.51 -21.91
N GLY A 442 6.84 -0.14 -21.57
CA GLY A 442 5.75 0.02 -22.54
C GLY A 442 5.62 1.45 -23.07
N ALA A 443 6.15 2.41 -22.34
CA ALA A 443 6.24 3.82 -22.77
C ALA A 443 7.53 4.44 -22.23
N VAL A 444 8.04 5.43 -22.92
CA VAL A 444 9.32 6.08 -22.59
C VAL A 444 9.25 7.59 -22.83
N LEU A 445 10.13 8.35 -22.20
CA LEU A 445 10.35 9.72 -22.57
C LEU A 445 11.11 9.78 -23.89
N LYS A 446 10.61 10.57 -24.81
CA LYS A 446 11.18 10.74 -26.13
C LYS A 446 11.09 12.20 -26.54
N ARG A 447 12.06 12.66 -27.31
CA ARG A 447 12.02 14.00 -27.89
C ARG A 447 10.73 14.19 -28.68
N GLU A 448 10.07 15.32 -28.46
CA GLU A 448 8.87 15.70 -29.21
C GLU A 448 9.16 15.79 -30.72
N PRO A 449 8.21 15.34 -31.56
CA PRO A 449 8.29 15.58 -32.99
C PRO A 449 8.34 17.09 -33.30
N ASP A 450 8.98 17.42 -34.40
CA ASP A 450 9.01 18.77 -34.98
C ASP A 450 9.69 19.85 -34.10
N THR A 451 10.49 19.46 -33.11
CA THR A 451 11.28 20.39 -32.28
C THR A 451 12.72 20.50 -32.77
N GLY A 452 13.19 21.75 -32.92
CA GLY A 452 14.60 22.03 -33.22
C GLY A 452 15.52 21.79 -32.03
N PRO A 453 16.88 21.78 -32.23
CA PRO A 453 17.83 21.54 -31.13
C PRO A 453 17.70 22.52 -29.97
N SER A 454 17.34 23.76 -30.22
CA SER A 454 17.19 24.82 -29.21
C SER A 454 15.86 24.82 -28.51
N THR A 455 14.87 24.06 -29.01
CA THR A 455 13.51 23.95 -28.47
C THR A 455 13.16 22.51 -28.08
N ALA A 456 14.18 21.65 -27.98
CA ALA A 456 13.99 20.25 -27.64
C ALA A 456 13.27 20.10 -26.30
N ARG A 457 12.17 19.38 -26.33
CA ARG A 457 11.37 18.99 -25.18
C ARG A 457 11.11 17.50 -25.25
N GLU A 458 11.00 16.86 -24.11
CA GLU A 458 10.59 15.46 -24.02
C GLU A 458 9.09 15.36 -23.73
N ALA A 459 8.50 14.33 -24.28
CA ALA A 459 7.11 13.93 -24.03
C ALA A 459 7.06 12.44 -23.75
N LEU A 460 6.07 12.00 -23.00
CA LEU A 460 5.82 10.58 -22.78
C LEU A 460 5.26 9.99 -24.08
N HIS A 461 5.94 9.00 -24.63
CA HIS A 461 5.62 8.34 -25.88
C HIS A 461 5.11 6.91 -25.62
N LEU A 462 3.83 6.70 -25.90
CA LEU A 462 3.16 5.41 -25.91
C LEU A 462 3.08 4.90 -27.35
N CYS A 463 3.68 3.75 -27.62
CA CYS A 463 3.66 3.10 -28.92
C CYS A 463 3.35 1.61 -28.78
N ARG A 464 2.99 0.94 -29.87
CA ARG A 464 2.84 -0.50 -29.90
C ARG A 464 4.17 -1.15 -30.28
N ILE A 465 4.83 -1.76 -29.31
CA ILE A 465 6.01 -2.59 -29.58
C ILE A 465 5.58 -4.00 -29.97
N ARG A 466 6.42 -4.69 -30.73
CA ARG A 466 6.26 -6.11 -31.04
C ARG A 466 7.30 -6.91 -30.26
N ASP A 467 6.83 -7.76 -29.39
CA ASP A 467 7.67 -8.75 -28.71
C ASP A 467 6.81 -9.98 -28.43
N GLU A 468 7.16 -11.11 -29.01
CA GLU A 468 6.43 -12.38 -28.87
C GLU A 468 6.40 -12.94 -27.44
N ARG A 469 7.27 -12.40 -26.58
CA ARG A 469 7.30 -12.75 -25.16
C ARG A 469 6.26 -11.98 -24.33
N LEU A 470 5.58 -10.99 -24.89
CA LEU A 470 4.58 -10.22 -24.14
C LEU A 470 3.50 -11.15 -23.62
N HIS A 471 3.10 -10.92 -22.37
CA HIS A 471 2.04 -11.66 -21.71
C HIS A 471 0.65 -11.24 -22.22
N SER A 472 0.49 -9.97 -22.55
CA SER A 472 -0.76 -9.39 -23.05
C SER A 472 -0.51 -8.64 -24.36
N ASP A 473 -1.56 -8.58 -25.18
CA ASP A 473 -1.60 -7.73 -26.38
C ASP A 473 -1.85 -6.27 -26.06
N LYS A 474 -2.10 -5.91 -24.81
CA LYS A 474 -2.35 -4.54 -24.36
C LYS A 474 -1.07 -3.87 -23.91
N GLN A 475 -0.93 -2.61 -24.26
CA GLN A 475 0.22 -1.78 -23.85
C GLN A 475 -0.29 -0.39 -23.49
N GLY A 476 0.03 0.06 -22.28
CA GLY A 476 -0.51 1.29 -21.75
C GLY A 476 0.37 1.98 -20.73
N ILE A 477 -0.19 3.03 -20.18
CA ILE A 477 0.33 3.82 -19.05
C ILE A 477 -0.79 4.11 -18.06
N VAL A 478 -0.43 4.23 -16.80
CA VAL A 478 -1.37 4.46 -15.70
C VAL A 478 -0.87 5.62 -14.85
N TRP A 479 -1.74 6.55 -14.54
CA TRP A 479 -1.44 7.73 -13.74
C TRP A 479 -2.48 7.91 -12.63
N ASN A 480 -2.01 7.93 -11.38
CA ASN A 480 -2.81 8.17 -10.18
C ASN A 480 -3.10 9.65 -9.99
N PHE A 481 -4.20 9.98 -9.34
CA PHE A 481 -4.53 11.30 -8.82
C PHE A 481 -5.42 11.18 -7.56
N PRO A 482 -5.55 12.25 -6.74
CA PRO A 482 -6.44 12.23 -5.59
C PRO A 482 -7.87 11.88 -5.98
N ALA A 483 -8.47 10.90 -5.31
CA ALA A 483 -9.85 10.50 -5.57
C ALA A 483 -10.82 11.67 -5.36
N GLY A 484 -11.93 11.66 -6.07
CA GLY A 484 -12.94 12.70 -5.92
C GLY A 484 -14.24 12.40 -6.65
N LEU A 485 -15.35 12.75 -6.00
CA LEU A 485 -16.70 12.55 -6.56
C LEU A 485 -16.97 13.43 -7.78
N THR A 486 -16.30 14.57 -7.86
CA THR A 486 -16.33 15.45 -9.03
C THR A 486 -14.91 15.85 -9.39
N GLY A 487 -14.63 15.98 -10.67
CA GLY A 487 -13.29 16.34 -11.11
C GLY A 487 -13.19 16.48 -12.62
N ARG A 488 -12.04 17.00 -13.03
CA ARG A 488 -11.64 17.10 -14.43
C ARG A 488 -10.21 16.62 -14.59
N VAL A 489 -9.97 15.75 -15.56
CA VAL A 489 -8.64 15.45 -16.07
C VAL A 489 -8.46 16.15 -17.41
N GLU A 490 -7.36 16.87 -17.57
CA GLU A 490 -6.90 17.45 -18.83
C GLU A 490 -5.65 16.72 -19.29
N ILE A 491 -5.58 16.40 -20.58
CA ILE A 491 -4.48 15.72 -21.23
C ILE A 491 -4.05 16.53 -22.44
N GLU A 492 -2.77 16.90 -22.51
CA GLU A 492 -2.19 17.47 -23.71
C GLU A 492 -1.49 16.37 -24.49
N CYS A 493 -2.01 16.03 -25.68
CA CYS A 493 -1.52 14.90 -26.46
C CYS A 493 -1.40 15.21 -27.96
N ARG A 494 -0.65 14.33 -28.67
CA ARG A 494 -0.50 14.32 -30.11
C ARG A 494 -0.59 12.87 -30.60
N ILE A 495 -1.48 12.58 -31.53
CA ILE A 495 -1.61 11.26 -32.14
C ILE A 495 -0.89 11.25 -33.48
N ASP A 496 0.16 10.44 -33.59
CA ASP A 496 0.88 10.21 -34.83
C ASP A 496 0.62 8.79 -35.39
N GLY A 497 0.08 7.88 -34.56
CA GLY A 497 -0.35 6.52 -34.88
C GLY A 497 -1.86 6.32 -34.81
N GLU A 498 -2.30 5.14 -34.34
CA GLU A 498 -3.72 4.76 -34.33
C GLU A 498 -4.55 5.41 -33.21
N GLY A 499 -3.93 5.92 -32.17
CA GLY A 499 -4.61 6.53 -31.03
C GLY A 499 -4.55 5.69 -29.77
N PHE A 500 -5.41 6.00 -28.80
CA PHE A 500 -5.43 5.35 -27.50
C PHE A 500 -6.83 5.26 -26.91
N GLN A 501 -7.05 4.23 -26.09
CA GLN A 501 -8.22 4.17 -25.21
C GLN A 501 -7.90 4.95 -23.93
N LEU A 502 -8.79 5.90 -23.59
CA LEU A 502 -8.77 6.64 -22.33
C LEU A 502 -9.78 6.02 -21.38
N ALA A 503 -9.33 5.48 -20.26
CA ALA A 503 -10.20 4.94 -19.23
C ALA A 503 -10.08 5.72 -17.92
N LEU A 504 -11.22 5.90 -17.23
CA LEU A 504 -11.33 6.50 -15.90
C LEU A 504 -11.60 5.39 -14.88
N CYS A 505 -10.70 5.24 -13.89
CA CYS A 505 -10.70 4.10 -12.99
C CYS A 505 -10.69 4.53 -11.52
N ASP A 506 -11.28 3.71 -10.65
CA ASP A 506 -11.33 3.91 -9.21
C ASP A 506 -10.22 3.16 -8.45
N HIS A 507 -9.47 2.32 -9.14
CA HIS A 507 -8.30 1.62 -8.62
C HIS A 507 -7.24 1.44 -9.72
N TRP A 508 -6.07 0.92 -9.33
CA TRP A 508 -4.96 0.69 -10.25
C TRP A 508 -5.21 -0.55 -11.10
N PHE A 509 -5.16 -0.39 -12.39
CA PHE A 509 -5.04 -1.47 -13.36
C PHE A 509 -3.61 -1.56 -13.86
N ASN A 510 -3.17 -2.78 -14.15
CA ASN A 510 -1.88 -2.98 -14.80
C ASN A 510 -1.84 -2.28 -16.17
N PRO A 511 -0.73 -1.65 -16.58
CA PRO A 511 -0.60 -1.04 -17.90
C PRO A 511 -0.98 -1.96 -19.08
N CYS A 512 -0.80 -3.28 -18.91
CA CYS A 512 -1.15 -4.28 -19.91
C CYS A 512 -2.39 -5.12 -19.54
N ASP A 513 -3.32 -4.56 -18.76
CA ASP A 513 -4.56 -5.24 -18.41
C ASP A 513 -5.51 -5.33 -19.61
N ASP A 514 -6.04 -6.52 -19.88
CA ASP A 514 -6.93 -6.78 -21.03
C ASP A 514 -8.35 -6.26 -20.84
N PHE A 515 -8.77 -6.02 -19.59
CA PHE A 515 -10.16 -5.75 -19.21
C PHE A 515 -10.45 -4.32 -18.80
N VAL A 516 -9.47 -3.42 -18.89
CA VAL A 516 -9.66 -2.01 -18.46
C VAL A 516 -10.86 -1.36 -19.12
N GLY A 517 -11.06 -1.60 -20.43
CA GLY A 517 -12.19 -1.02 -21.17
C GLY A 517 -13.56 -1.44 -20.62
N GLU A 518 -13.66 -2.67 -20.10
CA GLU A 518 -14.88 -3.24 -19.54
C GLU A 518 -15.06 -2.90 -18.07
N ASP A 519 -13.97 -3.02 -17.29
CA ASP A 519 -13.99 -2.93 -15.82
C ASP A 519 -13.77 -1.52 -15.29
N SER A 520 -13.31 -0.55 -16.10
CA SER A 520 -13.20 0.85 -15.68
C SER A 520 -14.57 1.51 -15.49
N ALA A 521 -14.60 2.64 -14.82
CA ALA A 521 -15.83 3.42 -14.67
C ALA A 521 -16.30 4.04 -15.98
N TYR A 522 -15.36 4.39 -16.86
CA TYR A 522 -15.63 4.90 -18.19
C TYR A 522 -14.45 4.62 -19.11
N ALA A 523 -14.71 4.31 -20.36
CA ALA A 523 -13.68 4.19 -21.39
C ALA A 523 -14.14 4.82 -22.71
N LEU A 524 -13.20 5.43 -23.43
CA LEU A 524 -13.42 6.08 -24.72
C LEU A 524 -12.19 5.89 -25.61
N ASP A 525 -12.42 5.46 -26.84
CA ASP A 525 -11.37 5.41 -27.87
C ASP A 525 -11.12 6.81 -28.44
N VAL A 526 -9.90 7.29 -28.27
CA VAL A 526 -9.44 8.62 -28.71
C VAL A 526 -8.57 8.41 -29.95
N THR A 527 -9.13 8.76 -31.10
CA THR A 527 -8.47 8.64 -32.41
C THR A 527 -8.12 10.01 -32.98
N ALA A 528 -7.23 10.06 -33.96
CA ALA A 528 -6.92 11.29 -34.68
C ALA A 528 -8.17 11.93 -35.30
N GLN A 529 -9.11 11.11 -35.81
CA GLN A 529 -10.39 11.61 -36.36
C GLN A 529 -11.23 12.32 -35.28
N LEU A 530 -11.33 11.74 -34.07
CA LEU A 530 -12.02 12.34 -32.93
C LEU A 530 -11.41 13.69 -32.54
N LEU A 531 -10.08 13.82 -32.65
CA LEU A 531 -9.35 15.04 -32.28
C LEU A 531 -9.25 16.07 -33.42
N GLY A 532 -9.91 15.82 -34.57
CA GLY A 532 -9.90 16.71 -35.73
C GLY A 532 -8.60 16.69 -36.53
N GLY A 533 -7.83 15.60 -36.49
CA GLY A 533 -6.64 15.35 -37.32
C GLY A 533 -5.44 14.80 -36.54
N ALA A 534 -4.53 14.12 -37.25
CA ALA A 534 -3.30 13.60 -36.75
C ALA A 534 -2.19 14.67 -36.68
N ASN A 535 -1.06 14.32 -36.06
CA ASN A 535 0.21 15.05 -36.07
C ASN A 535 0.12 16.49 -35.53
N LYS A 536 -0.82 16.77 -34.64
CA LYS A 536 -0.96 18.08 -33.97
C LYS A 536 -1.19 17.91 -32.47
N TRP A 537 -0.66 18.85 -31.72
CA TRP A 537 -0.91 18.94 -30.28
C TRP A 537 -2.31 19.45 -30.01
N VAL A 538 -3.05 18.75 -29.18
CA VAL A 538 -4.40 19.11 -28.74
C VAL A 538 -4.53 18.94 -27.24
N LYS A 539 -5.41 19.73 -26.64
CA LYS A 539 -5.81 19.57 -25.24
C LYS A 539 -7.21 18.95 -25.21
N LEU A 540 -7.33 17.81 -24.58
CA LEU A 540 -8.61 17.18 -24.28
C LEU A 540 -8.88 17.18 -22.79
N SER A 541 -10.14 17.07 -22.40
CA SER A 541 -10.55 16.94 -21.00
C SER A 541 -11.64 15.90 -20.83
N LEU A 542 -11.60 15.24 -19.68
CA LEU A 542 -12.63 14.34 -19.17
C LEU A 542 -13.13 14.90 -17.84
N THR A 543 -14.41 15.27 -17.77
CA THR A 543 -15.04 15.83 -16.57
C THR A 543 -16.10 14.88 -16.08
N TRP A 544 -16.18 14.62 -14.78
CA TRP A 544 -17.12 13.67 -14.21
C TRP A 544 -17.87 14.22 -13.00
N ASP A 545 -19.07 13.69 -12.81
CA ASP A 545 -19.83 13.72 -11.57
C ASP A 545 -20.23 12.29 -11.21
N TRP A 546 -19.60 11.76 -10.16
CA TRP A 546 -19.77 10.38 -9.72
C TRP A 546 -21.17 10.11 -9.18
N LYS A 547 -21.80 11.10 -8.54
CA LYS A 547 -23.13 10.97 -7.95
C LYS A 547 -24.23 10.92 -8.99
N SER A 548 -24.14 11.77 -10.03
CA SER A 548 -25.09 11.74 -11.14
C SER A 548 -24.79 10.63 -12.15
N GLY A 549 -23.60 10.03 -12.10
CA GLY A 549 -23.15 9.04 -13.07
C GLY A 549 -22.83 9.64 -14.43
N GLU A 550 -22.58 10.95 -14.52
CA GLU A 550 -22.32 11.64 -15.77
C GLU A 550 -20.82 11.87 -16.01
N VAL A 551 -20.42 11.75 -17.27
CA VAL A 551 -19.07 12.08 -17.73
C VAL A 551 -19.12 12.84 -19.04
N TYR A 552 -18.25 13.83 -19.20
CA TYR A 552 -18.16 14.67 -20.40
C TYR A 552 -16.73 14.65 -20.93
N PHE A 553 -16.57 14.22 -22.16
CA PHE A 553 -15.34 14.39 -22.93
C PHE A 553 -15.41 15.67 -23.74
N LYS A 554 -14.33 16.46 -23.78
CA LYS A 554 -14.22 17.67 -24.61
C LYS A 554 -12.84 17.79 -25.26
N CYS A 555 -12.84 18.14 -26.54
CA CYS A 555 -11.64 18.52 -27.31
C CYS A 555 -12.00 19.61 -28.30
N GLY A 556 -11.55 20.85 -28.07
CA GLY A 556 -12.03 22.01 -28.85
C GLY A 556 -13.55 22.16 -28.76
N ASP A 557 -14.20 22.17 -29.92
CA ASP A 557 -15.68 22.28 -30.05
C ASP A 557 -16.38 20.90 -29.92
N ILE A 558 -15.62 19.81 -29.89
CA ILE A 558 -16.18 18.47 -29.78
C ILE A 558 -16.49 18.18 -28.31
N VAL A 559 -17.77 17.94 -28.02
CA VAL A 559 -18.27 17.52 -26.71
C VAL A 559 -19.02 16.20 -26.86
N ARG A 560 -18.72 15.24 -25.98
CA ARG A 560 -19.43 13.97 -25.86
C ARG A 560 -19.85 13.72 -24.43
N LYS A 561 -21.13 13.48 -24.22
CA LYS A 561 -21.67 13.02 -22.93
C LYS A 561 -21.66 11.50 -22.90
N GLY A 562 -21.26 10.93 -21.76
CA GLY A 562 -21.31 9.51 -21.47
C GLY A 562 -21.90 9.26 -20.09
N SER A 563 -21.99 7.98 -19.72
CA SER A 563 -22.44 7.53 -18.41
C SER A 563 -21.34 6.73 -17.71
N LEU A 564 -21.17 6.96 -16.41
CA LEU A 564 -20.25 6.20 -15.58
C LEU A 564 -20.86 4.87 -15.15
N ARG A 565 -20.04 3.85 -15.13
CA ARG A 565 -20.34 2.55 -14.53
C ARG A 565 -19.87 2.59 -13.07
N THR A 566 -20.74 2.91 -12.13
CA THR A 566 -20.40 3.11 -10.72
C THR A 566 -20.75 1.92 -9.83
N ASP A 567 -21.56 0.98 -10.31
CA ASP A 567 -21.97 -0.20 -9.55
C ASP A 567 -20.78 -1.08 -9.16
N GLY A 568 -20.69 -1.40 -7.88
CA GLY A 568 -19.61 -2.22 -7.31
C GLY A 568 -18.25 -1.56 -7.27
N LYS A 569 -18.16 -0.24 -7.50
CA LYS A 569 -16.94 0.56 -7.47
C LYS A 569 -16.82 1.39 -6.20
N SER A 570 -15.64 2.00 -6.01
CA SER A 570 -15.37 2.87 -4.87
C SER A 570 -16.42 3.99 -4.74
N PRO A 571 -17.05 4.17 -3.58
CA PRO A 571 -18.01 5.26 -3.37
C PRO A 571 -17.36 6.64 -3.32
N PHE A 572 -16.02 6.73 -3.36
CA PHE A 572 -15.24 7.97 -3.26
C PHE A 572 -14.76 8.51 -4.61
N GLY A 573 -15.18 7.87 -5.70
CA GLY A 573 -14.91 8.31 -7.05
C GLY A 573 -13.61 7.76 -7.65
N PRO A 574 -13.28 8.18 -8.87
CA PRO A 574 -12.09 7.72 -9.57
C PRO A 574 -10.81 8.35 -9.00
N SER A 575 -9.72 7.62 -9.13
CA SER A 575 -8.38 8.04 -8.72
C SER A 575 -7.31 7.77 -9.78
N TYR A 576 -7.71 7.32 -10.98
CA TYR A 576 -6.81 6.95 -12.05
C TYR A 576 -7.32 7.32 -13.43
N ILE A 577 -6.39 7.66 -14.33
CA ILE A 577 -6.55 7.42 -15.77
C ILE A 577 -5.65 6.27 -16.19
N HIS A 578 -6.16 5.49 -17.12
CA HIS A 578 -5.43 4.43 -17.81
C HIS A 578 -5.50 4.69 -19.31
N LEU A 579 -4.36 4.66 -19.98
CA LEU A 579 -4.25 4.95 -21.41
C LEU A 579 -3.62 3.74 -22.08
N GLN A 580 -4.32 3.12 -23.05
CA GLN A 580 -3.80 1.97 -23.81
C GLN A 580 -3.79 2.29 -25.29
N THR A 581 -2.74 1.90 -26.02
CA THR A 581 -2.70 2.06 -27.48
C THR A 581 -3.82 1.26 -28.14
N LEU A 582 -4.46 1.85 -29.17
CA LEU A 582 -5.44 1.16 -30.01
C LEU A 582 -4.79 0.32 -31.11
N ALA A 583 -3.49 0.50 -31.35
CA ALA A 583 -2.77 -0.24 -32.38
C ALA A 583 -2.79 -1.75 -32.08
N LYS A 584 -3.24 -2.55 -33.04
CA LYS A 584 -3.22 -4.02 -32.96
C LYS A 584 -1.91 -4.61 -33.42
N GLU A 585 -1.24 -3.90 -34.32
CA GLU A 585 0.07 -4.28 -34.87
C GLU A 585 1.14 -3.30 -34.39
N HIS A 586 2.40 -3.55 -34.76
CA HIS A 586 3.50 -2.67 -34.44
C HIS A 586 3.25 -1.25 -34.94
N ASP A 587 3.26 -0.29 -34.03
CA ASP A 587 3.09 1.13 -34.31
C ASP A 587 4.18 1.94 -33.58
N SER A 588 5.23 2.29 -34.31
CA SER A 588 6.32 3.11 -33.79
C SER A 588 6.00 4.61 -33.73
N LYS A 589 4.93 5.06 -34.37
CA LYS A 589 4.48 6.45 -34.36
C LYS A 589 3.77 6.77 -33.06
N GLY A 590 2.79 5.96 -32.68
CA GLY A 590 2.11 6.01 -31.40
C GLY A 590 1.48 7.34 -31.04
N VAL A 591 1.49 7.62 -29.74
CA VAL A 591 0.90 8.83 -29.15
C VAL A 591 1.91 9.49 -28.21
N TYR A 592 2.01 10.82 -28.31
CA TYR A 592 2.81 11.64 -27.41
C TYR A 592 1.93 12.37 -26.41
N PHE A 593 2.37 12.47 -25.17
CA PHE A 593 1.71 13.21 -24.09
C PHE A 593 2.69 14.22 -23.49
N ARG A 594 2.25 15.48 -23.35
CA ARG A 594 3.04 16.56 -22.72
C ARG A 594 2.73 16.74 -21.24
N SER A 595 1.47 16.53 -20.88
CA SER A 595 1.04 16.75 -19.51
C SER A 595 -0.26 16.05 -19.18
N PHE A 596 -0.40 15.72 -17.92
CA PHE A 596 -1.65 15.31 -17.27
C PHE A 596 -1.97 16.30 -16.15
N ARG A 597 -3.22 16.72 -16.05
CA ARG A 597 -3.69 17.59 -14.96
C ARG A 597 -5.03 17.12 -14.46
N LYS A 598 -5.13 16.88 -13.16
CA LYS A 598 -6.42 16.68 -12.50
C LYS A 598 -6.71 17.88 -11.63
N THR A 599 -7.94 18.41 -11.74
CA THR A 599 -8.46 19.48 -10.87
C THR A 599 -9.78 19.05 -10.24
N ALA A 600 -9.96 19.40 -8.96
CA ALA A 600 -11.25 19.28 -8.31
C ALA A 600 -12.21 20.36 -8.85
N ILE A 601 -13.47 20.00 -9.04
CA ILE A 601 -14.53 20.96 -9.43
C ILE A 601 -15.63 20.95 -8.40
N LYS A 602 -16.18 22.15 -8.10
CA LYS A 602 -17.15 22.33 -6.99
C LYS A 602 -18.61 22.15 -7.41
N ALA A 603 -18.89 22.04 -8.70
CA ALA A 603 -20.23 21.86 -9.23
C ALA A 603 -20.23 21.00 -10.49
N PRO A 604 -21.31 20.25 -10.77
CA PRO A 604 -21.45 19.55 -12.03
C PRO A 604 -21.39 20.58 -13.17
N VAL A 605 -20.58 20.30 -14.16
CA VAL A 605 -20.42 21.17 -15.32
C VAL A 605 -21.51 20.77 -16.31
N SER A 606 -22.49 21.63 -16.52
CA SER A 606 -23.25 21.63 -17.76
C SER A 606 -22.28 21.89 -18.91
N PRO A 607 -22.43 21.21 -20.05
CA PRO A 607 -21.52 21.27 -21.17
C PRO A 607 -21.29 22.67 -21.71
#